data_82dbbc0d25653315726c943533b37f78
#
_entry.id   82dbbc0d25653315726c943533b37f78
#
_cell.length_a   1.000
_cell.length_b   1.000
_cell.length_c   1.000
_cell.angle_alpha   90.00
_cell.angle_beta   90.00
_cell.angle_gamma   90.00
#
_symmetry.space_group_name_H-M   'P 1'
#
loop_
_entity.id
_entity.type
_entity.pdbx_description
1 polymer ?
#
loop_
_entity_poly.entity_id
_entity_poly.type
_entity_poly.pdbx_seq_one_letter_code
_entity_poly.pdbx_strand_id
1 'polypeptide(L)'
;MSTQTLKQPLVGEISTGRNLGWLKQVWAKLLLGKKKLLIGGGFMAAVVLAGFYFWGDSSSTPQYMTARVERGNLRNTVTATGALQAVTTVQVGSQASGTISALYADFNSTVKKGQVVAQLDPSTAKAQVDQARANLENARAGLAQARAAVVNSRAGVSDAQARNLAAKSTVQNNQAGVSAAEANVAVLKAQQDDALSLLKQQESLLKAGVIAQRDYDVAQTAYRTAEARYNQAVAQLNQAKLTEQSASSAGIAQSVATVEQSQAQVVQSQAQVQQAAAQVQQAQAALSVAEVNLSHTTITSPIDGVVVSRDVNVGQTVAASLSAPTLFTIANDLTQMQVIANIDQADIGLVEQAKSVKFNVDAFPGKDFDGKIEQMRLNPVNVQNVVTYNVVIDVANPEQTLKPGMTANLTITIDERNNVLKVPNAALRFTPQDTNRQRTTASAGQGQGQGQQGQGQRRRQQGDNAAGDGSENKFAPASAPVLPGQVRVVWVLGQDGSPQRRRITTGLSDGTATEVVDGDLIEGDMVITGQQIAGTTRTSTQSTPPGFGSAPRGGAGGGGGGTRR
;
A
#
# COMPACT_ATOMS: atom_id res chain seq x y z
N MET A 1 -2.46 55.03 -22.87
CA MET A 1 -3.23 55.64 -23.96
C MET A 1 -4.68 55.22 -23.76
N SER A 2 -5.48 56.25 -23.50
CA SER A 2 -6.91 56.44 -23.71
C SER A 2 -7.87 55.61 -22.84
N THR A 3 -8.37 56.07 -21.72
CA THR A 3 -9.39 57.14 -21.40
C THR A 3 -10.72 56.95 -22.11
N GLN A 4 -11.78 56.76 -21.34
CA GLN A 4 -13.10 57.46 -21.38
C GLN A 4 -14.02 56.73 -20.39
N THR A 5 -14.37 57.29 -19.28
CA THR A 5 -15.13 58.46 -18.81
C THR A 5 -16.61 58.51 -19.26
N LEU A 6 -17.42 58.85 -18.24
CA LEU A 6 -18.77 59.52 -18.29
C LEU A 6 -19.96 58.59 -18.14
N LYS A 7 -20.99 58.79 -17.29
CA LYS A 7 -21.53 60.06 -16.74
C LYS A 7 -22.60 59.70 -15.70
N GLN A 8 -22.62 60.36 -14.57
CA GLN A 8 -23.85 60.67 -13.83
C GLN A 8 -24.62 61.80 -14.58
N PRO A 9 -25.92 62.05 -14.32
CA PRO A 9 -26.24 63.14 -13.41
C PRO A 9 -27.53 62.97 -12.55
N LEU A 10 -27.53 63.65 -11.40
CA LEU A 10 -28.27 64.85 -10.94
C LEU A 10 -29.65 64.58 -10.34
N VAL A 11 -29.82 64.75 -9.05
CA VAL A 11 -30.18 65.93 -8.24
C VAL A 11 -31.60 66.49 -8.54
N GLY A 12 -32.41 66.57 -7.48
CA GLY A 12 -33.64 67.32 -7.39
C GLY A 12 -34.06 67.50 -5.94
N GLU A 13 -33.50 68.55 -5.31
CA GLU A 13 -34.07 69.20 -4.12
C GLU A 13 -35.43 69.82 -4.42
N ILE A 14 -36.22 70.05 -3.37
CA ILE A 14 -37.02 71.23 -3.05
C ILE A 14 -37.84 70.91 -1.81
N SER A 15 -37.57 71.46 -0.67
CA SER A 15 -37.86 72.79 -0.12
C SER A 15 -39.15 72.82 0.73
N THR A 16 -38.95 73.01 2.00
CA THR A 16 -39.55 73.90 3.01
C THR A 16 -40.95 74.42 2.90
N GLY A 17 -41.64 74.44 4.03
CA GLY A 17 -42.67 75.44 4.29
C GLY A 17 -43.66 75.10 5.39
N ARG A 18 -43.35 75.44 6.63
CA ARG A 18 -44.10 76.20 7.62
C ARG A 18 -45.65 76.17 7.51
N ASN A 19 -46.34 75.80 8.58
CA ASN A 19 -47.09 76.78 9.38
C ASN A 19 -47.65 76.16 10.68
N LEU A 20 -47.18 76.63 11.80
CA LEU A 20 -47.83 76.60 13.12
C LEU A 20 -48.97 77.67 13.07
N GLY A 21 -50.18 77.35 13.49
CA GLY A 21 -51.10 78.44 13.68
C GLY A 21 -52.52 78.11 14.03
N TRP A 22 -52.89 77.00 14.66
CA TRP A 22 -54.30 76.84 15.06
C TRP A 22 -54.59 76.21 16.43
N LEU A 23 -53.57 76.04 17.25
CA LEU A 23 -53.66 75.41 18.60
C LEU A 23 -53.84 76.39 19.76
N LYS A 24 -54.22 77.65 19.47
CA LYS A 24 -54.50 78.68 20.54
C LYS A 24 -55.91 79.15 20.66
N GLN A 25 -56.96 78.59 20.02
CA GLN A 25 -58.32 79.10 20.11
C GLN A 25 -59.38 78.14 20.67
N VAL A 26 -59.03 76.98 21.32
CA VAL A 26 -60.07 76.06 21.87
C VAL A 26 -60.15 76.05 23.39
N TRP A 27 -59.34 76.83 24.14
CA TRP A 27 -59.33 76.80 25.61
C TRP A 27 -60.11 77.91 26.32
N ALA A 28 -61.03 78.59 25.67
CA ALA A 28 -61.76 79.72 26.31
C ALA A 28 -63.28 79.66 26.25
N LYS A 29 -63.93 78.47 26.25
CA LYS A 29 -65.42 78.40 26.44
C LYS A 29 -65.81 77.01 27.03
N LEU A 30 -65.53 76.75 28.34
CA LEU A 30 -66.26 75.66 29.04
C LEU A 30 -66.21 75.84 30.57
N LEU A 31 -66.76 76.97 31.02
CA LEU A 31 -67.18 77.18 32.40
C LEU A 31 -68.58 77.80 32.37
N LEU A 32 -69.60 76.92 32.37
CA LEU A 32 -70.96 77.20 32.91
C LEU A 32 -71.87 76.01 32.60
N GLY A 33 -72.25 75.15 33.57
CA GLY A 33 -73.37 74.26 33.39
C GLY A 33 -73.38 73.02 34.28
N LYS A 34 -73.58 73.18 35.61
CA LYS A 34 -73.70 72.09 36.60
C LYS A 34 -74.94 71.19 36.49
N LYS A 35 -75.62 71.12 35.33
CA LYS A 35 -76.80 70.23 35.14
C LYS A 35 -76.64 69.15 34.07
N LYS A 36 -75.47 69.01 33.42
CA LYS A 36 -75.21 67.92 32.45
C LYS A 36 -74.29 66.78 32.98
N LEU A 37 -73.95 66.81 34.22
CA LEU A 37 -73.00 65.86 34.81
C LEU A 37 -73.67 64.55 35.26
N LEU A 38 -74.97 64.46 35.39
CA LEU A 38 -75.74 63.25 35.72
C LEU A 38 -76.19 62.40 34.51
N ILE A 39 -76.22 62.95 33.30
CA ILE A 39 -76.58 62.22 32.09
C ILE A 39 -75.30 61.63 31.45
N GLY A 40 -74.14 62.24 31.61
CA GLY A 40 -72.84 61.70 31.14
C GLY A 40 -72.34 60.50 31.92
N GLY A 41 -72.60 60.47 33.26
CA GLY A 41 -72.19 59.34 34.13
C GLY A 41 -72.96 58.03 33.86
N GLY A 42 -74.27 58.16 33.51
CA GLY A 42 -75.07 56.97 33.15
C GLY A 42 -74.73 56.39 31.78
N PHE A 43 -74.31 57.21 30.83
CA PHE A 43 -73.91 56.74 29.48
C PHE A 43 -72.55 56.07 29.51
N MET A 44 -71.60 56.55 30.39
CA MET A 44 -70.27 55.95 30.53
C MET A 44 -70.36 54.61 31.28
N ALA A 45 -71.24 54.47 32.26
CA ALA A 45 -71.49 53.20 32.93
C ALA A 45 -72.14 52.15 32.00
N ALA A 46 -73.10 52.60 31.11
CA ALA A 46 -73.69 51.70 30.11
C ALA A 46 -72.66 51.26 29.02
N VAL A 47 -71.73 52.13 28.62
CA VAL A 47 -70.69 51.79 27.64
C VAL A 47 -69.61 50.85 28.27
N VAL A 48 -69.34 51.04 29.56
CA VAL A 48 -68.42 50.12 30.29
C VAL A 48 -69.08 48.75 30.52
N LEU A 49 -70.35 48.69 30.84
CA LEU A 49 -71.12 47.43 30.95
C LEU A 49 -71.33 46.77 29.58
N ALA A 50 -71.58 47.50 28.52
CA ALA A 50 -71.64 46.97 27.16
C ALA A 50 -70.23 46.47 26.70
N GLY A 51 -69.15 47.20 27.04
CA GLY A 51 -67.77 46.76 26.78
C GLY A 51 -67.41 45.49 27.55
N PHE A 52 -67.88 45.30 28.79
CA PHE A 52 -67.69 44.10 29.56
C PHE A 52 -68.54 42.92 29.06
N TYR A 53 -69.71 43.19 28.49
CA TYR A 53 -70.56 42.16 27.89
C TYR A 53 -70.09 41.70 26.52
N PHE A 54 -69.42 42.55 25.77
CA PHE A 54 -68.81 42.23 24.46
C PHE A 54 -67.38 41.68 24.59
N TRP A 55 -66.76 41.70 25.78
CA TRP A 55 -65.43 41.17 26.01
C TRP A 55 -65.45 39.74 26.60
N GLY A 56 -66.58 39.08 26.60
CA GLY A 56 -66.74 37.70 26.96
C GLY A 56 -66.61 36.81 25.71
N ASP A 57 -65.63 35.93 25.77
CA ASP A 57 -65.48 34.72 24.96
C ASP A 57 -64.94 34.86 23.54
N SER A 58 -63.67 35.28 23.41
CA SER A 58 -62.87 34.79 22.32
C SER A 58 -62.19 33.47 22.76
N SER A 59 -62.97 32.39 22.80
CA SER A 59 -62.40 31.06 22.78
C SER A 59 -61.69 30.89 21.41
N SER A 60 -60.40 31.15 21.39
CA SER A 60 -59.55 30.86 20.21
C SER A 60 -59.57 29.35 20.01
N THR A 61 -60.44 28.87 19.15
CA THR A 61 -60.40 27.49 18.67
C THR A 61 -59.05 27.25 18.01
N PRO A 62 -58.26 26.30 18.51
CA PRO A 62 -56.96 25.99 17.93
C PRO A 62 -57.16 25.54 16.50
N GLN A 63 -56.51 26.24 15.52
CA GLN A 63 -56.49 25.81 14.15
C GLN A 63 -55.46 24.69 13.98
N TYR A 64 -55.92 23.53 13.54
CA TYR A 64 -55.08 22.39 13.24
C TYR A 64 -54.60 22.44 11.79
N MET A 65 -53.29 22.30 11.58
CA MET A 65 -52.71 22.04 10.26
C MET A 65 -52.88 20.55 9.96
N THR A 66 -53.52 20.21 8.86
CA THR A 66 -53.82 18.83 8.48
C THR A 66 -53.15 18.48 7.17
N ALA A 67 -52.79 17.22 7.02
CA ALA A 67 -52.35 16.62 5.77
C ALA A 67 -53.27 15.43 5.46
N ARG A 68 -53.52 15.21 4.17
CA ARG A 68 -54.35 14.10 3.73
C ARG A 68 -53.52 12.81 3.70
N VAL A 69 -54.08 11.71 4.16
CA VAL A 69 -53.52 10.36 4.01
C VAL A 69 -53.78 9.90 2.58
N GLU A 70 -52.70 9.57 1.86
CA GLU A 70 -52.71 9.17 0.46
C GLU A 70 -51.99 7.86 0.27
N ARG A 71 -52.36 7.11 -0.79
CA ARG A 71 -51.57 6.01 -1.28
C ARG A 71 -50.51 6.49 -2.24
N GLY A 72 -49.30 5.91 -2.09
CA GLY A 72 -48.20 6.25 -2.99
C GLY A 72 -47.04 5.32 -2.82
N ASN A 73 -46.02 5.54 -3.63
CA ASN A 73 -44.79 4.80 -3.55
C ASN A 73 -43.92 5.40 -2.45
N LEU A 74 -43.31 4.55 -1.67
CA LEU A 74 -42.37 4.92 -0.61
C LEU A 74 -41.05 4.22 -0.87
N ARG A 75 -39.93 4.97 -0.88
CA ARG A 75 -38.60 4.44 -1.12
C ARG A 75 -37.68 4.87 0.01
N ASN A 76 -37.03 3.89 0.60
CA ASN A 76 -35.95 4.18 1.53
C ASN A 76 -34.66 4.22 0.75
N THR A 77 -34.02 5.38 0.71
CA THR A 77 -32.80 5.62 -0.08
C THR A 77 -31.71 6.20 0.78
N VAL A 78 -30.48 5.73 0.58
CA VAL A 78 -29.26 6.35 1.11
C VAL A 78 -28.59 7.10 -0.04
N THR A 79 -28.20 8.34 0.22
CA THR A 79 -27.43 9.14 -0.72
C THR A 79 -25.96 9.14 -0.34
N ALA A 80 -25.09 8.99 -1.32
CA ALA A 80 -23.65 9.02 -1.11
C ALA A 80 -22.96 9.71 -2.29
N THR A 81 -21.75 10.17 -2.08
CA THR A 81 -20.90 10.69 -3.16
C THR A 81 -19.72 9.76 -3.38
N GLY A 82 -19.28 9.64 -4.61
CA GLY A 82 -18.14 8.79 -4.95
C GLY A 82 -17.36 9.32 -6.14
N ALA A 83 -16.22 8.71 -6.40
CA ALA A 83 -15.39 8.99 -7.56
C ALA A 83 -15.41 7.82 -8.54
N LEU A 84 -15.57 8.12 -9.82
CA LEU A 84 -15.42 7.12 -10.88
C LEU A 84 -13.95 6.79 -11.10
N GLN A 85 -13.66 5.50 -11.18
CA GLN A 85 -12.33 4.98 -11.49
C GLN A 85 -12.45 3.83 -12.50
N ALA A 86 -11.40 3.57 -13.25
CA ALA A 86 -11.33 2.33 -14.01
C ALA A 86 -11.13 1.15 -13.05
N VAL A 87 -11.63 -0.03 -13.41
CA VAL A 87 -11.55 -1.25 -12.58
C VAL A 87 -10.10 -1.58 -12.23
N THR A 88 -9.19 -1.46 -13.19
CA THR A 88 -7.77 -1.66 -12.97
C THR A 88 -6.98 -0.47 -13.49
N THR A 89 -6.25 0.19 -12.60
CA THR A 89 -5.29 1.24 -12.94
C THR A 89 -3.91 0.83 -12.45
N VAL A 90 -2.90 0.98 -13.30
CA VAL A 90 -1.51 0.70 -12.94
C VAL A 90 -0.68 1.96 -13.11
N GLN A 91 0.06 2.30 -12.06
CA GLN A 91 1.03 3.37 -12.11
C GLN A 91 2.36 2.83 -12.62
N VAL A 92 2.83 3.35 -13.73
CA VAL A 92 4.10 3.00 -14.35
C VAL A 92 5.14 4.00 -13.90
N GLY A 93 6.12 3.54 -13.14
CA GLY A 93 7.25 4.34 -12.65
C GLY A 93 8.56 3.95 -13.30
N SER A 94 9.62 4.72 -13.03
CA SER A 94 10.98 4.36 -13.41
C SER A 94 11.69 3.61 -12.29
N GLN A 95 12.43 2.55 -12.66
CA GLN A 95 13.35 1.86 -11.76
C GLN A 95 14.79 2.38 -11.89
N ALA A 96 15.10 3.07 -12.99
CA ALA A 96 16.39 3.71 -13.21
C ALA A 96 16.28 5.23 -13.07
N SER A 97 17.34 5.86 -12.56
CA SER A 97 17.48 7.31 -12.55
C SER A 97 18.12 7.78 -13.85
N GLY A 98 17.62 8.88 -14.40
CA GLY A 98 18.15 9.44 -15.64
C GLY A 98 17.28 10.53 -16.21
N THR A 99 17.66 11.09 -17.34
CA THR A 99 16.89 12.09 -18.08
C THR A 99 16.01 11.40 -19.12
N ILE A 100 14.76 11.81 -19.25
CA ILE A 100 13.84 11.28 -20.26
C ILE A 100 14.30 11.78 -21.64
N SER A 101 14.72 10.86 -22.51
CA SER A 101 15.15 11.17 -23.86
C SER A 101 14.01 11.22 -24.86
N ALA A 102 13.01 10.34 -24.70
CA ALA A 102 11.84 10.28 -25.58
C ALA A 102 10.61 9.76 -24.84
N LEU A 103 9.44 10.22 -25.27
CA LEU A 103 8.13 9.72 -24.89
C LEU A 103 7.43 9.17 -26.13
N TYR A 104 6.91 7.94 -26.04
CA TYR A 104 6.22 7.25 -27.14
C TYR A 104 4.73 7.12 -26.92
N ALA A 105 4.26 7.46 -25.71
CA ALA A 105 2.85 7.52 -25.34
C ALA A 105 2.52 8.88 -24.76
N ASP A 106 1.36 9.40 -25.09
CA ASP A 106 0.82 10.66 -24.59
C ASP A 106 -0.57 10.42 -23.96
N PHE A 107 -1.19 11.46 -23.43
CA PHE A 107 -2.55 11.41 -22.89
C PHE A 107 -3.52 10.74 -23.88
N ASN A 108 -4.38 9.89 -23.38
CA ASN A 108 -5.39 9.14 -24.15
C ASN A 108 -4.83 8.17 -25.21
N SER A 109 -3.52 7.94 -25.24
CA SER A 109 -2.92 6.95 -26.14
C SER A 109 -3.27 5.54 -25.71
N THR A 110 -3.67 4.69 -26.65
CA THR A 110 -3.84 3.26 -26.41
C THR A 110 -2.49 2.58 -26.46
N VAL A 111 -2.15 1.81 -25.44
CA VAL A 111 -0.90 1.08 -25.30
C VAL A 111 -1.15 -0.40 -25.06
N LYS A 112 -0.23 -1.23 -25.56
CA LYS A 112 -0.26 -2.69 -25.35
C LYS A 112 0.76 -3.10 -24.29
N LYS A 113 0.53 -4.21 -23.64
CA LYS A 113 1.48 -4.81 -22.71
C LYS A 113 2.84 -5.03 -23.39
N GLY A 114 3.91 -4.56 -22.75
CA GLY A 114 5.27 -4.61 -23.28
C GLY A 114 5.61 -3.51 -24.29
N GLN A 115 4.66 -2.66 -24.69
CA GLN A 115 4.93 -1.51 -25.55
C GLN A 115 5.77 -0.47 -24.80
N VAL A 116 6.78 0.06 -25.45
CA VAL A 116 7.61 1.14 -24.91
C VAL A 116 6.78 2.42 -24.82
N VAL A 117 6.72 3.00 -23.63
CA VAL A 117 5.98 4.26 -23.36
C VAL A 117 6.93 5.43 -23.11
N ALA A 118 8.12 5.16 -22.58
CA ALA A 118 9.16 6.17 -22.42
C ALA A 118 10.54 5.54 -22.51
N GLN A 119 11.53 6.38 -22.86
CA GLN A 119 12.94 6.03 -22.91
C GLN A 119 13.73 7.03 -22.09
N LEU A 120 14.49 6.53 -21.12
CA LEU A 120 15.53 7.30 -20.45
C LEU A 120 16.79 7.35 -21.34
N ASP A 121 17.66 8.33 -21.12
CA ASP A 121 18.95 8.37 -21.80
C ASP A 121 19.80 7.13 -21.44
N PRO A 122 20.04 6.21 -22.39
CA PRO A 122 20.74 4.96 -22.12
C PRO A 122 22.26 5.12 -22.12
N SER A 123 22.81 6.31 -22.38
CA SER A 123 24.25 6.53 -22.65
C SER A 123 25.14 6.03 -21.51
N THR A 124 24.82 6.34 -20.28
CA THR A 124 25.57 5.93 -19.11
C THR A 124 25.42 4.43 -18.83
N ALA A 125 24.20 3.89 -18.93
CA ALA A 125 23.94 2.47 -18.75
C ALA A 125 24.61 1.63 -19.85
N LYS A 126 24.60 2.10 -21.09
CA LYS A 126 25.28 1.47 -22.21
C LYS A 126 26.80 1.45 -22.02
N ALA A 127 27.40 2.56 -21.57
CA ALA A 127 28.82 2.62 -21.24
C ALA A 127 29.18 1.62 -20.12
N GLN A 128 28.32 1.43 -19.13
CA GLN A 128 28.50 0.41 -18.07
C GLN A 128 28.46 -1.02 -18.64
N VAL A 129 27.54 -1.30 -19.55
CA VAL A 129 27.47 -2.61 -20.24
C VAL A 129 28.74 -2.84 -21.06
N ASP A 130 29.22 -1.85 -21.85
CA ASP A 130 30.43 -1.96 -22.65
C ASP A 130 31.67 -2.18 -21.77
N GLN A 131 31.76 -1.49 -20.62
CA GLN A 131 32.82 -1.69 -19.63
C GLN A 131 32.77 -3.10 -19.01
N ALA A 132 31.57 -3.57 -18.62
CA ALA A 132 31.40 -4.91 -18.03
C ALA A 132 31.73 -6.01 -19.07
N ARG A 133 31.35 -5.79 -20.33
CA ARG A 133 31.69 -6.69 -21.45
C ARG A 133 33.20 -6.77 -21.68
N ALA A 134 33.88 -5.62 -21.66
CA ALA A 134 35.36 -5.59 -21.80
C ALA A 134 36.03 -6.33 -20.61
N ASN A 135 35.53 -6.16 -19.41
CA ASN A 135 36.01 -6.89 -18.23
C ASN A 135 35.78 -8.41 -18.34
N LEU A 136 34.66 -8.85 -18.91
CA LEU A 136 34.40 -10.26 -19.18
C LEU A 136 35.37 -10.83 -20.21
N GLU A 137 35.67 -10.10 -21.29
CA GLU A 137 36.64 -10.52 -22.30
C GLU A 137 38.06 -10.62 -21.70
N ASN A 138 38.47 -9.69 -20.85
CA ASN A 138 39.73 -9.75 -20.11
C ASN A 138 39.77 -11.00 -19.18
N ALA A 139 38.72 -11.30 -18.48
CA ALA A 139 38.64 -12.50 -17.62
C ALA A 139 38.71 -13.79 -18.48
N ARG A 140 38.06 -13.83 -19.63
CA ARG A 140 38.12 -14.96 -20.58
C ARG A 140 39.53 -15.16 -21.15
N ALA A 141 40.23 -14.06 -21.47
CA ALA A 141 41.63 -14.12 -21.90
C ALA A 141 42.52 -14.68 -20.80
N GLY A 142 42.34 -14.27 -19.54
CA GLY A 142 43.00 -14.80 -18.37
C GLY A 142 42.76 -16.31 -18.19
N LEU A 143 41.53 -16.78 -18.37
CA LEU A 143 41.17 -18.20 -18.33
C LEU A 143 41.88 -18.97 -19.46
N ALA A 144 41.95 -18.43 -20.68
CA ALA A 144 42.66 -19.06 -21.78
C ALA A 144 44.17 -19.18 -21.49
N GLN A 145 44.76 -18.13 -20.91
CA GLN A 145 46.16 -18.17 -20.46
C GLN A 145 46.40 -19.24 -19.37
N ALA A 146 45.55 -19.32 -18.37
CA ALA A 146 45.65 -20.34 -17.33
C ALA A 146 45.50 -21.78 -17.90
N ARG A 147 44.60 -21.98 -18.89
CA ARG A 147 44.48 -23.26 -19.62
C ARG A 147 45.74 -23.61 -20.39
N ALA A 148 46.37 -22.64 -21.07
CA ALA A 148 47.61 -22.84 -21.76
C ALA A 148 48.76 -23.24 -20.78
N ALA A 149 48.77 -22.64 -19.58
CA ALA A 149 49.73 -23.02 -18.54
C ALA A 149 49.56 -24.48 -18.11
N VAL A 150 48.34 -25.02 -18.01
CA VAL A 150 48.11 -26.44 -17.73
C VAL A 150 48.63 -27.33 -18.83
N VAL A 151 48.46 -26.95 -20.09
CA VAL A 151 48.99 -27.68 -21.25
C VAL A 151 50.53 -27.75 -21.16
N ASN A 152 51.18 -26.62 -20.91
CA ASN A 152 52.64 -26.55 -20.75
C ASN A 152 53.14 -27.40 -19.53
N SER A 153 52.44 -27.34 -18.40
CA SER A 153 52.76 -28.17 -17.22
C SER A 153 52.59 -29.66 -17.52
N ARG A 154 51.58 -30.07 -18.27
CA ARG A 154 51.39 -31.46 -18.72
C ARG A 154 52.54 -31.93 -19.66
N ALA A 155 52.97 -31.07 -20.56
CA ALA A 155 54.15 -31.38 -21.37
C ALA A 155 55.40 -31.61 -20.49
N GLY A 156 55.58 -30.81 -19.43
CA GLY A 156 56.64 -31.03 -18.43
C GLY A 156 56.53 -32.37 -17.73
N VAL A 157 55.31 -32.85 -17.40
CA VAL A 157 55.13 -34.21 -16.85
C VAL A 157 55.52 -35.27 -17.85
N SER A 158 55.16 -35.11 -19.14
CA SER A 158 55.58 -36.05 -20.18
C SER A 158 57.09 -36.14 -20.33
N ASP A 159 57.80 -35.00 -20.31
CA ASP A 159 59.24 -34.94 -20.34
C ASP A 159 59.90 -35.62 -19.11
N ALA A 160 59.34 -35.36 -17.93
CA ALA A 160 59.82 -36.01 -16.71
C ALA A 160 59.59 -37.54 -16.71
N GLN A 161 58.44 -37.99 -17.26
CA GLN A 161 58.17 -39.42 -17.46
C GLN A 161 59.13 -40.07 -18.44
N ALA A 162 59.46 -39.40 -19.55
CA ALA A 162 60.44 -39.87 -20.52
C ALA A 162 61.82 -40.02 -19.88
N ARG A 163 62.22 -39.04 -19.05
CA ARG A 163 63.49 -39.13 -18.27
C ARG A 163 63.46 -40.25 -17.26
N ASN A 164 62.37 -40.50 -16.59
CA ASN A 164 62.20 -41.63 -15.67
C ASN A 164 62.34 -42.97 -16.41
N LEU A 165 61.74 -43.08 -17.60
CA LEU A 165 61.88 -44.26 -18.44
C LEU A 165 63.34 -44.45 -18.92
N ALA A 166 64.02 -43.40 -19.29
CA ALA A 166 65.44 -43.44 -19.65
C ALA A 166 66.33 -43.87 -18.47
N ALA A 167 66.04 -43.35 -17.25
CA ALA A 167 66.73 -43.78 -16.01
C ALA A 167 66.53 -45.28 -15.73
N LYS A 168 65.28 -45.76 -15.90
CA LYS A 168 65.00 -47.23 -15.73
C LYS A 168 65.74 -48.05 -16.77
N SER A 169 65.80 -47.60 -18.01
CA SER A 169 66.62 -48.31 -19.05
C SER A 169 68.10 -48.33 -18.69
N THR A 170 68.64 -47.25 -18.14
CA THR A 170 70.06 -47.21 -17.63
C THR A 170 70.27 -48.22 -16.56
N VAL A 171 69.36 -48.37 -15.56
CA VAL A 171 69.43 -49.39 -14.54
C VAL A 171 69.43 -50.80 -15.12
N GLN A 172 68.53 -51.05 -16.08
CA GLN A 172 68.44 -52.32 -16.79
C GLN A 172 69.76 -52.69 -17.52
N ASN A 173 70.32 -51.69 -18.21
CA ASN A 173 71.63 -51.87 -18.85
C ASN A 173 72.75 -52.15 -17.87
N ASN A 174 72.78 -51.44 -16.72
CA ASN A 174 73.76 -51.70 -15.65
C ASN A 174 73.55 -53.09 -15.04
N GLN A 175 72.31 -53.53 -14.86
CA GLN A 175 72.00 -54.89 -14.36
C GLN A 175 72.47 -55.95 -15.35
N ALA A 176 72.31 -55.75 -16.66
CA ALA A 176 72.92 -56.63 -17.67
C ALA A 176 74.45 -56.65 -17.58
N GLY A 177 75.05 -55.47 -17.32
CA GLY A 177 76.50 -55.35 -17.07
C GLY A 177 76.96 -56.12 -15.84
N VAL A 178 76.22 -56.07 -14.74
CA VAL A 178 76.49 -56.90 -13.52
C VAL A 178 76.38 -58.38 -13.85
N SER A 179 75.36 -58.83 -14.54
CA SER A 179 75.19 -60.24 -14.97
C SER A 179 76.33 -60.71 -15.84
N ALA A 180 76.82 -59.90 -16.76
CA ALA A 180 78.03 -60.22 -17.56
C ALA A 180 79.27 -60.31 -16.73
N ALA A 181 79.46 -59.41 -15.75
CA ALA A 181 80.60 -59.44 -14.84
C ALA A 181 80.54 -60.69 -13.90
N GLU A 182 79.36 -61.08 -13.45
CA GLU A 182 79.15 -62.32 -12.64
C GLU A 182 79.53 -63.59 -13.45
N ALA A 183 79.10 -63.64 -14.71
CA ALA A 183 79.48 -64.73 -15.60
C ALA A 183 80.99 -64.78 -15.83
N ASN A 184 81.65 -63.62 -16.02
CA ASN A 184 83.09 -63.57 -16.13
C ASN A 184 83.83 -64.04 -14.86
N VAL A 185 83.33 -63.59 -13.68
CA VAL A 185 83.86 -64.08 -12.36
C VAL A 185 83.72 -65.62 -12.24
N ALA A 186 82.57 -66.18 -12.69
CA ALA A 186 82.36 -67.64 -12.66
C ALA A 186 83.33 -68.38 -13.54
N VAL A 187 83.60 -67.87 -14.79
CA VAL A 187 84.60 -68.47 -15.69
C VAL A 187 86.05 -68.42 -15.08
N LEU A 188 86.44 -67.25 -14.58
CA LEU A 188 87.76 -67.06 -14.00
C LEU A 188 87.94 -67.82 -12.68
N LYS A 189 86.90 -67.99 -11.92
CA LYS A 189 86.83 -68.84 -10.73
C LYS A 189 87.10 -70.30 -11.12
N ALA A 190 86.43 -70.84 -12.12
CA ALA A 190 86.67 -72.18 -12.61
C ALA A 190 88.14 -72.35 -13.07
N GLN A 191 88.71 -71.38 -13.76
CA GLN A 191 90.09 -71.38 -14.17
C GLN A 191 91.05 -71.35 -12.98
N GLN A 192 90.74 -70.60 -11.91
CA GLN A 192 91.52 -70.56 -10.69
C GLN A 192 91.44 -71.92 -9.97
N ASP A 193 90.29 -72.53 -9.87
CA ASP A 193 90.04 -73.82 -9.24
C ASP A 193 90.75 -74.95 -10.01
N ASP A 194 90.78 -74.91 -11.38
CA ASP A 194 91.53 -75.80 -12.22
C ASP A 194 93.06 -75.67 -11.96
N ALA A 195 93.53 -74.40 -11.95
CA ALA A 195 94.97 -74.14 -11.65
C ALA A 195 95.36 -74.54 -10.26
N LEU A 196 94.43 -74.36 -9.26
CA LEU A 196 94.67 -74.83 -7.85
C LEU A 196 94.76 -76.35 -7.81
N SER A 197 93.82 -77.03 -8.51
CA SER A 197 93.88 -78.53 -8.55
C SER A 197 95.18 -79.06 -9.17
N LEU A 198 95.58 -78.43 -10.32
CA LEU A 198 96.86 -78.76 -10.93
C LEU A 198 98.04 -78.49 -10.01
N LEU A 199 98.07 -77.32 -9.32
CA LEU A 199 99.09 -76.99 -8.31
C LEU A 199 99.17 -78.05 -7.18
N LYS A 200 98.05 -78.46 -6.59
CA LYS A 200 97.94 -79.50 -5.56
C LYS A 200 98.44 -80.85 -6.09
N GLN A 201 98.11 -81.22 -7.33
CA GLN A 201 98.61 -82.43 -7.97
C GLN A 201 100.14 -82.39 -8.13
N GLN A 202 100.71 -81.27 -8.66
CA GLN A 202 102.12 -81.08 -8.84
C GLN A 202 102.86 -81.07 -7.46
N GLU A 203 102.30 -80.48 -6.42
CA GLU A 203 102.82 -80.48 -5.07
C GLU A 203 102.94 -81.92 -4.53
N SER A 204 101.88 -82.73 -4.69
CA SER A 204 101.91 -84.14 -4.28
C SER A 204 102.99 -84.98 -5.03
N LEU A 205 103.14 -84.73 -6.36
CA LEU A 205 104.13 -85.40 -7.20
C LEU A 205 105.57 -84.97 -6.83
N LEU A 206 105.73 -83.67 -6.54
CA LEU A 206 107.01 -83.14 -6.05
C LEU A 206 107.42 -83.77 -4.71
N LYS A 207 106.50 -83.88 -3.79
CA LYS A 207 106.74 -84.58 -2.50
C LYS A 207 107.06 -86.05 -2.69
N ALA A 208 106.52 -86.69 -3.74
CA ALA A 208 106.85 -88.06 -4.12
C ALA A 208 108.16 -88.22 -4.86
N GLY A 209 108.80 -87.07 -5.21
CA GLY A 209 110.10 -87.08 -5.91
C GLY A 209 110.01 -87.41 -7.41
N VAL A 210 108.81 -87.33 -8.02
CA VAL A 210 108.53 -87.74 -9.39
C VAL A 210 108.78 -86.62 -10.41
N ILE A 211 108.67 -85.28 -10.03
CA ILE A 211 108.82 -84.10 -10.92
C ILE A 211 109.94 -83.18 -10.42
N ALA A 212 110.38 -82.30 -11.32
CA ALA A 212 111.41 -81.30 -11.00
C ALA A 212 110.79 -80.08 -10.28
N GLN A 213 111.54 -79.38 -9.38
CA GLN A 213 111.10 -78.16 -8.69
C GLN A 213 110.53 -77.10 -9.65
N ARG A 214 111.09 -76.99 -10.85
CA ARG A 214 110.66 -76.03 -11.90
C ARG A 214 109.18 -76.23 -12.36
N ASP A 215 108.69 -77.47 -12.45
CA ASP A 215 107.35 -77.81 -12.88
C ASP A 215 106.31 -77.39 -11.80
N TYR A 216 106.67 -77.54 -10.50
CA TYR A 216 105.87 -77.00 -9.40
C TYR A 216 105.86 -75.46 -9.43
N ASP A 217 107.02 -74.81 -9.64
CA ASP A 217 107.11 -73.33 -9.73
C ASP A 217 106.30 -72.78 -10.90
N VAL A 218 106.20 -73.47 -12.08
CA VAL A 218 105.35 -73.15 -13.18
C VAL A 218 103.84 -73.22 -12.81
N ALA A 219 103.44 -74.32 -12.11
CA ALA A 219 102.09 -74.50 -11.66
C ALA A 219 101.67 -73.44 -10.61
N GLN A 220 102.64 -73.13 -9.68
CA GLN A 220 102.41 -72.07 -8.69
C GLN A 220 102.24 -70.68 -9.34
N THR A 221 103.06 -70.41 -10.35
CA THR A 221 102.94 -69.15 -11.11
C THR A 221 101.64 -69.10 -11.90
N ALA A 222 101.19 -70.21 -12.50
CA ALA A 222 99.92 -70.31 -13.20
C ALA A 222 98.73 -70.06 -12.24
N TYR A 223 98.80 -70.69 -11.02
CA TYR A 223 97.76 -70.43 -9.99
C TYR A 223 97.73 -68.95 -9.58
N ARG A 224 98.86 -68.35 -9.20
CA ARG A 224 98.96 -66.96 -8.81
C ARG A 224 98.40 -66.02 -9.94
N THR A 225 98.67 -66.35 -11.19
CA THR A 225 98.16 -65.58 -12.32
C THR A 225 96.65 -65.71 -12.46
N ALA A 226 96.10 -66.95 -12.28
CA ALA A 226 94.68 -67.19 -12.30
C ALA A 226 94.00 -66.52 -11.10
N GLU A 227 94.56 -66.57 -9.92
CA GLU A 227 94.11 -65.91 -8.68
C GLU A 227 94.05 -64.37 -8.88
N ALA A 228 95.11 -63.78 -9.45
CA ALA A 228 95.16 -62.36 -9.73
C ALA A 228 94.06 -61.96 -10.72
N ARG A 229 93.80 -62.77 -11.75
CA ARG A 229 92.70 -62.51 -12.78
C ARG A 229 91.33 -62.65 -12.10
N TYR A 230 91.15 -63.67 -11.25
CA TYR A 230 89.88 -63.81 -10.51
C TYR A 230 89.65 -62.60 -9.58
N ASN A 231 90.67 -62.20 -8.79
CA ASN A 231 90.57 -61.05 -7.90
C ASN A 231 90.27 -59.72 -8.71
N GLN A 232 90.91 -59.60 -9.86
CA GLN A 232 90.59 -58.48 -10.76
C GLN A 232 89.12 -58.48 -11.27
N ALA A 233 88.58 -59.65 -11.64
CA ALA A 233 87.21 -59.79 -12.07
C ALA A 233 86.23 -59.56 -10.90
N VAL A 234 86.52 -60.00 -9.69
CA VAL A 234 85.75 -59.70 -8.49
C VAL A 234 85.73 -58.19 -8.21
N ALA A 235 86.86 -57.52 -8.35
CA ALA A 235 86.89 -56.06 -8.22
C ALA A 235 85.99 -55.33 -9.30
N GLN A 236 86.06 -55.85 -10.57
CA GLN A 236 85.19 -55.32 -11.65
C GLN A 236 83.69 -55.57 -11.39
N LEU A 237 83.33 -56.77 -10.87
CA LEU A 237 81.96 -57.08 -10.44
C LEU A 237 81.50 -56.15 -9.33
N ASN A 238 82.34 -55.94 -8.31
CA ASN A 238 81.99 -55.01 -7.23
C ASN A 238 81.77 -53.58 -7.76
N GLN A 239 82.60 -53.13 -8.69
CA GLN A 239 82.44 -51.85 -9.35
C GLN A 239 81.10 -51.78 -10.17
N ALA A 240 80.76 -52.84 -10.92
CA ALA A 240 79.52 -52.93 -11.67
C ALA A 240 78.29 -52.87 -10.73
N LYS A 241 78.33 -53.62 -9.61
CA LYS A 241 77.27 -53.60 -8.58
C LYS A 241 77.13 -52.24 -7.94
N LEU A 242 78.18 -51.54 -7.60
CA LEU A 242 78.10 -50.18 -7.07
C LEU A 242 77.51 -49.21 -8.10
N THR A 243 77.86 -49.36 -9.40
CA THR A 243 77.28 -48.53 -10.48
C THR A 243 75.82 -48.84 -10.65
N GLU A 244 75.35 -50.09 -10.64
CA GLU A 244 73.95 -50.47 -10.71
C GLU A 244 73.20 -49.98 -9.48
N GLN A 245 73.68 -50.16 -8.29
CA GLN A 245 73.06 -49.71 -7.04
C GLN A 245 72.95 -48.19 -7.01
N SER A 246 73.90 -47.42 -7.47
CA SER A 246 73.85 -45.99 -7.52
C SER A 246 72.80 -45.53 -8.54
N ALA A 247 72.71 -46.19 -9.67
CA ALA A 247 71.67 -45.85 -10.72
C ALA A 247 70.30 -46.26 -10.24
N SER A 248 70.11 -47.41 -9.56
CA SER A 248 68.79 -47.88 -9.10
C SER A 248 68.29 -47.08 -7.91
N SER A 249 69.13 -46.77 -6.94
CA SER A 249 68.67 -46.04 -5.74
C SER A 249 68.59 -44.53 -5.95
N ALA A 250 69.67 -43.89 -6.35
CA ALA A 250 69.73 -42.46 -6.47
C ALA A 250 69.09 -41.94 -7.82
N GLY A 251 69.45 -42.64 -8.93
CA GLY A 251 68.97 -42.21 -10.27
C GLY A 251 67.46 -42.34 -10.44
N ILE A 252 66.87 -43.47 -10.02
CA ILE A 252 65.43 -43.66 -10.08
C ILE A 252 64.71 -42.72 -9.09
N ALA A 253 65.16 -42.63 -7.82
CA ALA A 253 64.56 -41.76 -6.82
C ALA A 253 64.52 -40.29 -7.31
N GLN A 254 65.66 -39.82 -7.86
CA GLN A 254 65.68 -38.44 -8.43
C GLN A 254 64.74 -38.29 -9.58
N SER A 255 64.63 -39.27 -10.47
CA SER A 255 63.67 -39.15 -11.64
C SER A 255 62.21 -39.24 -11.21
N VAL A 256 61.90 -40.08 -10.18
CA VAL A 256 60.54 -40.12 -9.61
C VAL A 256 60.18 -38.81 -8.92
N ALA A 257 61.06 -38.23 -8.12
CA ALA A 257 60.85 -36.92 -7.50
C ALA A 257 60.61 -35.81 -8.55
N THR A 258 61.31 -35.88 -9.68
CA THR A 258 61.06 -34.93 -10.78
C THR A 258 59.66 -35.09 -11.41
N VAL A 259 59.16 -36.33 -11.55
CA VAL A 259 57.81 -36.60 -12.02
C VAL A 259 56.77 -36.06 -11.03
N GLU A 260 56.95 -36.34 -9.72
CA GLU A 260 56.07 -35.84 -8.67
C GLU A 260 56.03 -34.30 -8.63
N GLN A 261 57.17 -33.64 -8.73
CA GLN A 261 57.28 -32.18 -8.81
C GLN A 261 56.54 -31.63 -10.04
N SER A 262 56.68 -32.28 -11.21
CA SER A 262 55.95 -31.86 -12.40
C SER A 262 54.44 -32.07 -12.28
N GLN A 263 54.03 -33.17 -11.63
CA GLN A 263 52.61 -33.41 -11.31
C GLN A 263 52.04 -32.35 -10.36
N ALA A 264 52.76 -31.99 -9.31
CA ALA A 264 52.39 -30.91 -8.38
C ALA A 264 52.20 -29.57 -9.16
N GLN A 265 53.09 -29.30 -10.13
CA GLN A 265 52.94 -28.10 -11.01
C GLN A 265 51.66 -28.13 -11.85
N VAL A 266 51.22 -29.32 -12.32
CA VAL A 266 49.92 -29.45 -13.02
C VAL A 266 48.77 -29.15 -12.07
N VAL A 267 48.78 -29.67 -10.84
CA VAL A 267 47.73 -29.38 -9.85
C VAL A 267 47.65 -27.88 -9.54
N GLN A 268 48.81 -27.23 -9.36
CA GLN A 268 48.86 -25.79 -9.14
C GLN A 268 48.27 -25.01 -10.35
N SER A 269 48.64 -25.39 -11.59
CA SER A 269 48.10 -24.77 -12.79
C SER A 269 46.59 -25.02 -12.94
N GLN A 270 46.09 -26.19 -12.55
CA GLN A 270 44.66 -26.49 -12.51
C GLN A 270 43.90 -25.59 -11.51
N ALA A 271 44.47 -25.35 -10.32
CA ALA A 271 43.91 -24.43 -9.34
C ALA A 271 43.82 -22.99 -9.92
N GLN A 272 44.82 -22.56 -10.68
CA GLN A 272 44.80 -21.28 -11.37
C GLN A 272 43.67 -21.22 -12.43
N VAL A 273 43.40 -22.32 -13.14
CA VAL A 273 42.23 -22.39 -14.07
C VAL A 273 40.93 -22.24 -13.32
N GLN A 274 40.76 -22.88 -12.15
CA GLN A 274 39.55 -22.72 -11.33
C GLN A 274 39.38 -21.28 -10.85
N GLN A 275 40.45 -20.64 -10.40
CA GLN A 275 40.46 -19.25 -10.00
C GLN A 275 40.08 -18.32 -11.18
N ALA A 276 40.67 -18.51 -12.34
CA ALA A 276 40.33 -17.72 -13.55
C ALA A 276 38.91 -17.98 -14.03
N ALA A 277 38.38 -19.22 -13.90
CA ALA A 277 36.98 -19.54 -14.19
C ALA A 277 36.01 -18.82 -13.25
N ALA A 278 36.33 -18.73 -11.95
CA ALA A 278 35.55 -17.96 -10.98
C ALA A 278 35.53 -16.45 -11.33
N GLN A 279 36.66 -15.90 -11.81
CA GLN A 279 36.72 -14.51 -12.30
C GLN A 279 35.81 -14.28 -13.53
N VAL A 280 35.74 -15.25 -14.45
CA VAL A 280 34.82 -15.19 -15.59
C VAL A 280 33.37 -15.18 -15.11
N GLN A 281 32.99 -16.02 -14.15
CA GLN A 281 31.66 -16.03 -13.58
C GLN A 281 31.31 -14.69 -12.90
N GLN A 282 32.23 -14.12 -12.15
CA GLN A 282 32.06 -12.81 -11.52
C GLN A 282 31.88 -11.70 -12.56
N ALA A 283 32.70 -11.67 -13.61
CA ALA A 283 32.57 -10.69 -14.69
C ALA A 283 31.27 -10.88 -15.49
N GLN A 284 30.83 -12.13 -15.69
CA GLN A 284 29.54 -12.44 -16.32
C GLN A 284 28.37 -11.95 -15.50
N ALA A 285 28.40 -12.14 -14.17
CA ALA A 285 27.37 -11.62 -13.26
C ALA A 285 27.32 -10.07 -13.30
N ALA A 286 28.49 -9.42 -13.30
CA ALA A 286 28.57 -7.96 -13.41
C ALA A 286 27.99 -7.46 -14.74
N LEU A 287 28.24 -8.15 -15.85
CA LEU A 287 27.66 -7.84 -17.15
C LEU A 287 26.12 -7.97 -17.10
N SER A 288 25.61 -9.06 -16.52
CA SER A 288 24.16 -9.27 -16.40
C SER A 288 23.48 -8.15 -15.60
N VAL A 289 24.09 -7.69 -14.50
CA VAL A 289 23.58 -6.55 -13.72
C VAL A 289 23.57 -5.27 -14.57
N ALA A 290 24.61 -5.00 -15.34
CA ALA A 290 24.68 -3.84 -16.21
C ALA A 290 23.62 -3.89 -17.34
N GLU A 291 23.37 -5.07 -17.92
CA GLU A 291 22.32 -5.29 -18.93
C GLU A 291 20.91 -5.09 -18.35
N VAL A 292 20.64 -5.56 -17.12
CA VAL A 292 19.38 -5.30 -16.43
C VAL A 292 19.20 -3.81 -16.19
N ASN A 293 20.22 -3.10 -15.73
CA ASN A 293 20.17 -1.65 -15.55
C ASN A 293 19.90 -0.91 -16.88
N LEU A 294 20.50 -1.37 -17.97
CA LEU A 294 20.21 -0.85 -19.30
C LEU A 294 18.76 -1.13 -19.72
N SER A 295 18.23 -2.31 -19.44
CA SER A 295 16.84 -2.64 -19.73
C SER A 295 15.85 -1.73 -18.97
N HIS A 296 16.19 -1.33 -17.74
CA HIS A 296 15.39 -0.42 -16.94
C HIS A 296 15.36 1.02 -17.47
N THR A 297 16.24 1.37 -18.43
CA THR A 297 16.15 2.67 -19.11
C THR A 297 15.01 2.71 -20.14
N THR A 298 14.49 1.56 -20.55
CA THR A 298 13.34 1.45 -21.44
C THR A 298 12.10 1.12 -20.60
N ILE A 299 11.17 2.06 -20.55
CA ILE A 299 9.95 1.94 -19.74
C ILE A 299 8.82 1.42 -20.61
N THR A 300 8.25 0.28 -20.21
CA THR A 300 7.20 -0.39 -20.96
C THR A 300 5.89 -0.44 -20.16
N SER A 301 4.75 -0.53 -20.85
CA SER A 301 3.46 -0.74 -20.22
C SER A 301 3.36 -2.18 -19.68
N PRO A 302 2.96 -2.37 -18.40
CA PRO A 302 2.75 -3.70 -17.84
C PRO A 302 1.42 -4.34 -18.26
N ILE A 303 0.47 -3.53 -18.76
CA ILE A 303 -0.89 -3.97 -19.14
C ILE A 303 -1.29 -3.36 -20.48
N ASP A 304 -2.32 -3.95 -21.11
CA ASP A 304 -3.04 -3.32 -22.21
C ASP A 304 -3.96 -2.25 -21.64
N GLY A 305 -4.09 -1.10 -22.30
CA GLY A 305 -4.98 -0.06 -21.78
C GLY A 305 -4.80 1.32 -22.43
N VAL A 306 -5.32 2.33 -21.77
CA VAL A 306 -5.26 3.74 -22.19
C VAL A 306 -4.51 4.55 -21.13
N VAL A 307 -3.63 5.44 -21.58
CA VAL A 307 -2.91 6.37 -20.70
C VAL A 307 -3.86 7.43 -20.17
N VAL A 308 -4.09 7.42 -18.85
CA VAL A 308 -4.96 8.37 -18.14
C VAL A 308 -4.20 9.64 -17.80
N SER A 309 -2.97 9.49 -17.26
CA SER A 309 -2.09 10.63 -16.94
C SER A 309 -0.66 10.38 -17.39
N ARG A 310 0.02 11.48 -17.68
CA ARG A 310 1.46 11.56 -17.96
C ARG A 310 2.05 12.65 -17.08
N ASP A 311 2.85 12.24 -16.10
CA ASP A 311 3.34 13.16 -15.07
C ASP A 311 4.79 13.63 -15.33
N VAL A 312 5.30 13.37 -16.54
CA VAL A 312 6.69 13.67 -16.93
C VAL A 312 6.80 14.25 -18.33
N ASN A 313 7.89 14.98 -18.58
CA ASN A 313 8.19 15.61 -19.87
C ASN A 313 9.56 15.17 -20.42
N VAL A 314 9.73 15.29 -21.73
CA VAL A 314 11.03 15.08 -22.38
C VAL A 314 12.04 16.08 -21.83
N GLY A 315 13.25 15.62 -21.52
CA GLY A 315 14.30 16.42 -20.89
C GLY A 315 14.21 16.50 -19.36
N GLN A 316 13.15 15.97 -18.76
CA GLN A 316 13.02 15.93 -17.29
C GLN A 316 13.91 14.84 -16.71
N THR A 317 14.62 15.17 -15.62
CA THR A 317 15.41 14.19 -14.86
C THR A 317 14.53 13.54 -13.79
N VAL A 318 14.54 12.20 -13.76
CA VAL A 318 13.85 11.38 -12.75
C VAL A 318 14.87 10.67 -11.87
N ALA A 319 14.64 10.66 -10.57
CA ALA A 319 15.48 10.01 -9.57
C ALA A 319 14.70 8.88 -8.90
N ALA A 320 15.07 7.64 -9.18
CA ALA A 320 14.43 6.46 -8.63
C ALA A 320 15.03 5.99 -7.29
N SER A 321 16.09 6.66 -6.80
CA SER A 321 16.87 6.22 -5.63
C SER A 321 16.15 6.39 -4.29
N LEU A 322 15.20 7.32 -4.17
CA LEU A 322 14.46 7.60 -2.91
C LEU A 322 13.01 7.11 -2.98
N SER A 323 12.37 7.30 -4.13
CA SER A 323 11.02 6.81 -4.41
C SER A 323 10.89 6.67 -5.91
N ALA A 324 10.26 5.61 -6.39
CA ALA A 324 9.98 5.46 -7.83
C ALA A 324 8.93 6.52 -8.24
N PRO A 325 9.30 7.55 -9.01
CA PRO A 325 8.32 8.53 -9.47
C PRO A 325 7.35 7.89 -10.46
N THR A 326 6.08 8.18 -10.33
CA THR A 326 5.06 7.78 -11.31
C THR A 326 5.27 8.59 -12.59
N LEU A 327 5.39 7.92 -13.72
CA LEU A 327 5.56 8.53 -15.03
C LEU A 327 4.24 8.55 -15.81
N PHE A 328 3.50 7.44 -15.76
CA PHE A 328 2.21 7.25 -16.40
C PHE A 328 1.25 6.53 -15.48
N THR A 329 -0.03 6.86 -15.60
CA THR A 329 -1.13 6.05 -15.06
C THR A 329 -1.89 5.45 -16.23
N ILE A 330 -1.97 4.13 -16.28
CA ILE A 330 -2.60 3.39 -17.38
C ILE A 330 -3.82 2.66 -16.81
N ALA A 331 -4.99 2.87 -17.43
CA ALA A 331 -6.21 2.14 -17.15
C ALA A 331 -6.39 1.01 -18.16
N ASN A 332 -6.76 -0.17 -17.67
CA ASN A 332 -6.88 -1.35 -18.54
C ASN A 332 -8.05 -1.21 -19.53
N ASP A 333 -9.25 -1.03 -19.01
CA ASP A 333 -10.47 -0.94 -19.81
C ASP A 333 -11.37 0.17 -19.28
N LEU A 334 -11.79 1.09 -20.16
CA LEU A 334 -12.71 2.16 -19.84
C LEU A 334 -14.17 1.79 -20.15
N THR A 335 -14.43 0.61 -20.73
CA THR A 335 -15.81 0.13 -20.97
C THR A 335 -16.46 -0.40 -19.71
N GLN A 336 -15.64 -0.77 -18.72
CA GLN A 336 -16.07 -1.14 -17.37
C GLN A 336 -15.42 -0.20 -16.37
N MET A 337 -16.24 0.46 -15.61
CA MET A 337 -15.82 1.42 -14.60
C MET A 337 -16.33 1.00 -13.23
N GLN A 338 -15.76 1.56 -12.20
CA GLN A 338 -16.25 1.41 -10.83
C GLN A 338 -16.42 2.77 -10.19
N VAL A 339 -17.48 2.92 -9.40
CA VAL A 339 -17.65 4.06 -8.51
C VAL A 339 -17.23 3.63 -7.11
N ILE A 340 -16.28 4.34 -6.53
CA ILE A 340 -15.93 4.18 -5.12
C ILE A 340 -16.75 5.19 -4.33
N ALA A 341 -17.84 4.71 -3.73
CA ALA A 341 -18.76 5.53 -2.94
C ALA A 341 -18.33 5.57 -1.49
N ASN A 342 -18.31 6.76 -0.89
CA ASN A 342 -18.06 6.97 0.53
C ASN A 342 -19.39 6.96 1.27
N ILE A 343 -19.66 5.92 2.06
CA ILE A 343 -20.91 5.76 2.79
C ILE A 343 -20.64 5.92 4.27
N ASP A 344 -21.49 6.70 4.95
CA ASP A 344 -21.39 6.92 6.40
C ASP A 344 -21.55 5.60 7.18
N GLN A 345 -20.83 5.50 8.29
CA GLN A 345 -20.93 4.35 9.20
C GLN A 345 -22.37 4.11 9.67
N ALA A 346 -23.20 5.15 9.80
CA ALA A 346 -24.59 5.02 10.23
C ALA A 346 -25.45 4.26 9.21
N ASP A 347 -25.13 4.37 7.90
CA ASP A 347 -25.93 3.86 6.80
C ASP A 347 -25.40 2.56 6.19
N ILE A 348 -24.16 2.17 6.52
CA ILE A 348 -23.51 1.02 5.88
C ILE A 348 -24.28 -0.30 6.07
N GLY A 349 -24.88 -0.50 7.25
CA GLY A 349 -25.69 -1.69 7.54
C GLY A 349 -26.98 -1.77 6.73
N LEU A 350 -27.50 -0.62 6.28
CA LEU A 350 -28.67 -0.56 5.39
C LEU A 350 -28.27 -0.85 3.94
N VAL A 351 -27.11 -0.36 3.52
CA VAL A 351 -26.59 -0.53 2.14
C VAL A 351 -26.29 -2.00 1.82
N GLU A 352 -25.98 -2.83 2.81
CA GLU A 352 -25.80 -4.28 2.62
C GLU A 352 -27.06 -4.97 2.05
N GLN A 353 -28.24 -4.39 2.33
CA GLN A 353 -29.53 -4.90 1.86
C GLN A 353 -30.05 -4.18 0.60
N ALA A 354 -29.21 -3.36 -0.03
CA ALA A 354 -29.61 -2.54 -1.17
C ALA A 354 -30.06 -3.37 -2.37
N LYS A 355 -31.18 -2.97 -2.99
CA LYS A 355 -31.79 -3.62 -4.15
C LYS A 355 -31.28 -3.08 -5.48
N SER A 356 -31.04 -1.77 -5.54
CA SER A 356 -30.56 -1.11 -6.75
C SER A 356 -29.77 0.15 -6.38
N VAL A 357 -28.81 0.47 -7.24
CA VAL A 357 -28.01 1.69 -7.13
C VAL A 357 -28.18 2.46 -8.43
N LYS A 358 -28.56 3.72 -8.30
CA LYS A 358 -28.57 4.68 -9.41
C LYS A 358 -27.64 5.82 -9.06
N PHE A 359 -26.96 6.35 -10.06
CA PHE A 359 -26.14 7.53 -9.86
C PHE A 359 -26.21 8.46 -11.06
N ASN A 360 -25.97 9.70 -10.81
CA ASN A 360 -25.74 10.70 -11.83
C ASN A 360 -24.36 11.31 -11.67
N VAL A 361 -23.84 11.87 -12.74
CA VAL A 361 -22.58 12.61 -12.76
C VAL A 361 -22.86 14.05 -13.16
N ASP A 362 -22.15 14.98 -12.53
CA ASP A 362 -22.37 16.42 -12.78
C ASP A 362 -22.09 16.82 -14.24
N ALA A 363 -21.26 16.03 -14.94
CA ALA A 363 -20.94 16.25 -16.34
C ALA A 363 -22.12 15.93 -17.29
N PHE A 364 -23.09 15.09 -16.86
CA PHE A 364 -24.26 14.70 -17.66
C PHE A 364 -25.54 14.85 -16.84
N PRO A 365 -25.99 16.09 -16.57
CA PRO A 365 -27.17 16.32 -15.78
C PRO A 365 -28.42 15.73 -16.48
N GLY A 366 -29.18 14.94 -15.70
CA GLY A 366 -30.43 14.33 -16.21
C GLY A 366 -30.25 12.94 -16.86
N LYS A 367 -29.03 12.38 -16.91
CA LYS A 367 -28.75 10.99 -17.29
C LYS A 367 -28.48 10.18 -16.03
N ASP A 368 -29.37 9.25 -15.71
CA ASP A 368 -29.17 8.29 -14.63
C ASP A 368 -28.43 7.07 -15.19
N PHE A 369 -27.46 6.59 -14.44
CA PHE A 369 -26.72 5.38 -14.71
C PHE A 369 -27.06 4.35 -13.65
N ASP A 370 -27.15 3.10 -14.05
CA ASP A 370 -27.38 1.98 -13.15
C ASP A 370 -26.02 1.39 -12.72
N GLY A 371 -25.90 1.11 -11.43
CA GLY A 371 -24.72 0.46 -10.85
C GLY A 371 -25.11 -0.77 -10.03
N LYS A 372 -24.17 -1.69 -9.89
CA LYS A 372 -24.30 -2.87 -9.04
C LYS A 372 -23.23 -2.85 -7.96
N ILE A 373 -23.62 -3.04 -6.71
CA ILE A 373 -22.67 -3.18 -5.61
C ILE A 373 -21.89 -4.48 -5.81
N GLU A 374 -20.58 -4.38 -5.93
CA GLU A 374 -19.67 -5.50 -6.05
C GLU A 374 -19.09 -5.86 -4.69
N GLN A 375 -18.58 -4.87 -3.96
CA GLN A 375 -17.85 -5.11 -2.72
C GLN A 375 -17.98 -3.93 -1.76
N MET A 376 -18.09 -4.23 -0.47
CA MET A 376 -17.91 -3.26 0.61
C MET A 376 -16.55 -3.47 1.24
N ARG A 377 -15.73 -2.41 1.30
CA ARG A 377 -14.39 -2.48 1.90
C ARG A 377 -14.51 -2.34 3.41
N LEU A 378 -13.89 -3.27 4.14
CA LEU A 378 -13.94 -3.32 5.60
C LEU A 378 -13.05 -2.27 6.29
N ASN A 379 -12.09 -1.70 5.55
CA ASN A 379 -11.21 -0.67 6.10
C ASN A 379 -11.90 0.69 6.03
N PRO A 380 -12.20 1.34 7.19
CA PRO A 380 -12.82 2.65 7.21
C PRO A 380 -11.84 3.74 6.78
N VAL A 381 -12.37 4.78 6.18
CA VAL A 381 -11.65 6.00 5.83
C VAL A 381 -12.25 7.17 6.59
N ASN A 382 -11.42 7.99 7.21
CA ASN A 382 -11.88 9.22 7.87
C ASN A 382 -11.86 10.37 6.87
N VAL A 383 -13.06 10.83 6.50
CA VAL A 383 -13.24 12.02 5.66
C VAL A 383 -13.81 13.13 6.54
N GLN A 384 -13.07 14.22 6.71
CA GLN A 384 -13.51 15.38 7.52
C GLN A 384 -13.98 15.02 8.94
N ASN A 385 -13.29 14.10 9.63
CA ASN A 385 -13.63 13.57 10.95
C ASN A 385 -14.91 12.70 11.00
N VAL A 386 -15.44 12.29 9.85
CA VAL A 386 -16.54 11.32 9.76
C VAL A 386 -15.96 9.99 9.30
N VAL A 387 -16.33 8.93 9.99
CA VAL A 387 -15.95 7.57 9.62
C VAL A 387 -16.84 7.10 8.47
N THR A 388 -16.25 6.84 7.32
CA THR A 388 -16.94 6.36 6.12
C THR A 388 -16.35 5.03 5.67
N TYR A 389 -17.15 4.23 4.97
CA TYR A 389 -16.75 2.99 4.33
C TYR A 389 -16.82 3.12 2.82
N ASN A 390 -15.82 2.58 2.14
CA ASN A 390 -15.79 2.58 0.69
C ASN A 390 -16.58 1.39 0.15
N VAL A 391 -17.62 1.68 -0.63
CA VAL A 391 -18.40 0.69 -1.37
C VAL A 391 -18.06 0.79 -2.85
N VAL A 392 -17.65 -0.34 -3.41
CA VAL A 392 -17.31 -0.46 -4.83
C VAL A 392 -18.56 -0.85 -5.61
N ILE A 393 -18.89 -0.07 -6.62
CA ILE A 393 -20.08 -0.23 -7.44
C ILE A 393 -19.64 -0.34 -8.89
N ASP A 394 -19.91 -1.47 -9.51
CA ASP A 394 -19.63 -1.71 -10.92
C ASP A 394 -20.61 -0.98 -11.82
N VAL A 395 -20.06 -0.40 -12.88
CA VAL A 395 -20.79 0.41 -13.84
C VAL A 395 -20.35 0.06 -15.26
N ALA A 396 -21.28 -0.27 -16.10
CA ALA A 396 -21.03 -0.45 -17.53
C ALA A 396 -20.91 0.91 -18.25
N ASN A 397 -19.85 1.07 -19.03
CA ASN A 397 -19.55 2.29 -19.80
C ASN A 397 -19.22 1.98 -21.27
N PRO A 398 -20.11 1.31 -22.02
CA PRO A 398 -19.83 0.86 -23.38
C PRO A 398 -19.54 2.03 -24.35
N GLU A 399 -20.13 3.20 -24.12
CA GLU A 399 -19.93 4.40 -24.92
C GLU A 399 -18.69 5.21 -24.50
N GLN A 400 -17.99 4.81 -23.43
CA GLN A 400 -16.84 5.53 -22.84
C GLN A 400 -17.13 7.01 -22.52
N THR A 401 -18.38 7.31 -22.23
CA THR A 401 -18.83 8.66 -21.85
C THR A 401 -18.38 9.01 -20.44
N LEU A 402 -18.37 8.04 -19.53
CA LEU A 402 -17.86 8.18 -18.17
C LEU A 402 -16.33 8.14 -18.19
N LYS A 403 -15.71 9.11 -17.50
CA LYS A 403 -14.25 9.22 -17.44
C LYS A 403 -13.75 9.05 -16.00
N PRO A 404 -12.57 8.48 -15.79
CA PRO A 404 -11.94 8.42 -14.47
C PRO A 404 -11.81 9.82 -13.85
N GLY A 405 -12.08 9.93 -12.55
CA GLY A 405 -12.02 11.19 -11.81
C GLY A 405 -13.33 11.99 -11.78
N MET A 406 -14.37 11.59 -12.50
CA MET A 406 -15.70 12.23 -12.39
C MET A 406 -16.32 11.92 -11.02
N THR A 407 -17.00 12.91 -10.45
CA THR A 407 -17.79 12.74 -9.22
C THR A 407 -19.17 12.19 -9.57
N ALA A 408 -19.57 11.16 -8.86
CA ALA A 408 -20.87 10.53 -8.95
C ALA A 408 -21.68 10.83 -7.68
N ASN A 409 -22.92 11.24 -7.86
CA ASN A 409 -23.92 11.37 -6.81
C ASN A 409 -24.81 10.12 -6.85
N LEU A 410 -24.72 9.29 -5.83
CA LEU A 410 -25.37 7.99 -5.78
C LEU A 410 -26.67 8.06 -4.97
N THR A 411 -27.67 7.36 -5.46
CA THR A 411 -28.92 7.08 -4.75
C THR A 411 -29.09 5.56 -4.67
N ILE A 412 -28.87 5.04 -3.48
CA ILE A 412 -28.90 3.60 -3.18
C ILE A 412 -30.29 3.30 -2.64
N THR A 413 -31.09 2.51 -3.35
CA THR A 413 -32.43 2.11 -2.92
C THR A 413 -32.34 0.84 -2.09
N ILE A 414 -32.70 0.96 -0.81
CA ILE A 414 -32.67 -0.14 0.15
C ILE A 414 -33.96 -0.95 0.05
N ASP A 415 -35.10 -0.28 0.16
CA ASP A 415 -36.40 -0.90 0.03
C ASP A 415 -37.37 0.02 -0.67
N GLU A 416 -38.25 -0.56 -1.46
CA GLU A 416 -39.31 0.15 -2.19
C GLU A 416 -40.63 -0.56 -1.97
N ARG A 417 -41.65 0.22 -1.59
CA ARG A 417 -43.01 -0.22 -1.46
C ARG A 417 -43.91 0.59 -2.39
N ASN A 418 -44.65 -0.10 -3.20
CA ASN A 418 -45.55 0.54 -4.17
C ASN A 418 -46.98 0.52 -3.66
N ASN A 419 -47.71 1.64 -3.87
CA ASN A 419 -49.13 1.78 -3.53
C ASN A 419 -49.48 1.53 -2.06
N VAL A 420 -48.60 1.94 -1.12
CA VAL A 420 -48.85 1.85 0.33
C VAL A 420 -49.48 3.10 0.89
N LEU A 421 -50.25 2.95 1.96
CA LEU A 421 -50.83 4.06 2.69
C LEU A 421 -49.70 4.81 3.43
N LYS A 422 -49.53 6.10 3.16
CA LYS A 422 -48.45 6.90 3.75
C LYS A 422 -49.01 8.07 4.59
N VAL A 423 -48.31 8.32 5.69
CA VAL A 423 -48.61 9.41 6.62
C VAL A 423 -47.37 10.27 6.79
N PRO A 424 -47.48 11.60 6.69
CA PRO A 424 -46.33 12.48 6.95
C PRO A 424 -45.77 12.28 8.36
N ASN A 425 -44.43 12.25 8.46
CA ASN A 425 -43.73 12.03 9.74
C ASN A 425 -44.04 13.13 10.78
N ALA A 426 -44.45 14.32 10.33
CA ALA A 426 -44.93 15.40 11.20
C ALA A 426 -46.16 14.98 12.02
N ALA A 427 -47.08 14.17 11.43
CA ALA A 427 -48.29 13.70 12.11
C ALA A 427 -47.97 12.65 13.17
N LEU A 428 -46.88 11.87 13.01
CA LEU A 428 -46.43 10.86 14.02
C LEU A 428 -45.77 11.49 15.25
N ARG A 429 -45.37 12.76 15.14
CA ARG A 429 -44.72 13.52 16.24
C ARG A 429 -45.68 14.51 16.89
N PHE A 430 -46.85 14.71 16.30
CA PHE A 430 -47.82 15.66 16.84
C PHE A 430 -48.55 15.11 18.09
N THR A 431 -48.62 15.93 19.14
CA THR A 431 -49.42 15.67 20.35
C THR A 431 -50.21 16.93 20.66
N PRO A 432 -51.56 16.90 20.72
CA PRO A 432 -52.34 18.07 21.06
C PRO A 432 -51.94 18.59 22.45
N GLN A 433 -51.73 19.91 22.52
CA GLN A 433 -51.53 20.56 23.83
C GLN A 433 -52.89 20.82 24.45
N ASP A 434 -53.24 20.08 25.51
CA ASP A 434 -54.41 20.35 26.33
C ASP A 434 -54.21 21.68 27.06
N THR A 435 -54.89 22.74 26.60
CA THR A 435 -54.88 24.08 27.22
C THR A 435 -55.44 24.08 28.65
N ASN A 436 -56.03 22.97 29.13
CA ASN A 436 -56.64 22.86 30.43
C ASN A 436 -55.69 22.41 31.58
N ARG A 437 -54.45 21.98 31.27
CA ARG A 437 -53.47 21.55 32.29
C ARG A 437 -52.55 22.66 32.81
N GLN A 438 -52.57 23.85 32.21
CA GLN A 438 -51.71 24.95 32.67
C GLN A 438 -52.26 25.79 33.83
N ARG A 439 -53.49 25.51 34.34
CA ARG A 439 -54.09 26.27 35.45
C ARG A 439 -53.86 25.70 36.83
N THR A 440 -53.22 24.55 37.00
CA THR A 440 -53.09 23.92 38.33
C THR A 440 -51.65 23.90 38.90
N THR A 441 -50.67 24.50 38.24
CA THR A 441 -49.29 24.55 38.76
C THR A 441 -48.77 25.93 39.12
N ALA A 442 -49.59 26.95 39.12
CA ALA A 442 -49.20 28.33 39.46
C ALA A 442 -49.52 28.74 40.89
N SER A 443 -49.77 27.80 41.83
CA SER A 443 -49.99 28.16 43.24
C SER A 443 -49.41 27.09 44.17
N ALA A 444 -48.11 27.10 44.37
CA ALA A 444 -47.49 26.60 45.60
C ALA A 444 -45.97 26.91 45.59
N GLY A 445 -45.57 27.80 46.47
CA GLY A 445 -44.30 27.66 47.16
C GLY A 445 -43.18 28.63 46.79
N GLN A 446 -43.32 29.86 47.23
CA GLN A 446 -42.16 30.62 47.72
C GLN A 446 -41.64 29.95 48.97
N GLY A 447 -40.42 29.52 48.98
CA GLY A 447 -39.70 29.01 50.15
C GLY A 447 -38.19 29.20 49.93
N GLN A 448 -37.66 30.21 50.61
CA GLN A 448 -36.23 30.50 50.79
C GLN A 448 -35.48 29.33 51.40
N GLY A 449 -34.28 29.12 50.98
CA GLY A 449 -33.34 28.20 51.65
C GLY A 449 -31.95 28.25 51.02
N GLN A 450 -31.14 29.04 51.67
CA GLN A 450 -29.68 29.24 51.48
C GLN A 450 -28.91 27.96 51.89
N GLY A 451 -27.83 27.64 51.16
CA GLY A 451 -26.67 27.05 51.87
C GLY A 451 -26.04 25.80 51.29
N GLN A 452 -24.86 25.98 50.85
CA GLN A 452 -23.66 25.20 51.18
C GLN A 452 -23.20 24.06 50.29
N GLN A 453 -21.97 24.23 49.88
CA GLN A 453 -21.00 23.36 49.25
C GLN A 453 -20.83 21.99 49.94
N GLY A 454 -20.56 20.97 49.18
CA GLY A 454 -20.04 19.71 49.70
C GLY A 454 -19.68 18.72 48.59
N GLN A 455 -18.38 18.55 48.40
CA GLN A 455 -17.73 17.49 47.64
C GLN A 455 -18.07 16.10 48.19
N GLY A 456 -18.14 15.08 47.34
CA GLY A 456 -18.09 13.70 47.86
C GLY A 456 -18.36 12.63 46.80
N GLN A 457 -17.31 11.94 46.51
CA GLN A 457 -17.14 10.76 45.67
C GLN A 457 -17.97 9.54 46.08
N ARG A 458 -18.21 8.69 45.07
CA ARG A 458 -18.28 7.22 45.11
C ARG A 458 -19.44 6.51 45.78
N ARG A 459 -20.20 5.68 45.09
CA ARG A 459 -20.05 4.20 45.12
C ARG A 459 -21.16 3.50 44.34
N ARG A 460 -20.74 2.47 43.59
CA ARG A 460 -21.54 1.35 43.09
C ARG A 460 -22.38 0.71 44.21
N GLN A 461 -23.57 0.27 43.87
CA GLN A 461 -24.06 -1.10 44.24
C GLN A 461 -25.36 -1.38 43.50
N GLN A 462 -25.38 -2.35 42.82
CA GLN A 462 -26.12 -3.56 42.50
C GLN A 462 -27.17 -3.94 43.60
N GLY A 463 -28.38 -4.26 43.18
CA GLY A 463 -29.41 -4.85 44.04
C GLY A 463 -30.70 -5.13 43.27
N ASP A 464 -31.00 -6.39 43.19
CA ASP A 464 -32.09 -7.09 42.52
C ASP A 464 -33.51 -6.79 43.04
N ASN A 465 -34.47 -7.09 42.14
CA ASN A 465 -35.80 -7.62 42.36
C ASN A 465 -36.85 -6.83 43.16
N ALA A 466 -37.88 -6.42 42.39
CA ALA A 466 -39.28 -6.68 42.81
C ALA A 466 -40.22 -6.63 41.61
N ALA A 467 -40.91 -7.72 41.37
CA ALA A 467 -42.00 -7.85 40.44
C ALA A 467 -43.15 -6.90 40.83
N GLY A 468 -43.55 -6.06 39.86
CA GLY A 468 -44.70 -5.17 39.96
C GLY A 468 -45.41 -5.18 38.60
N ASP A 469 -46.50 -5.87 38.54
CA ASP A 469 -47.55 -5.83 37.53
C ASP A 469 -47.82 -4.37 37.08
N GLY A 470 -47.47 -4.03 35.86
CA GLY A 470 -47.65 -2.70 35.27
C GLY A 470 -47.73 -2.80 33.77
N SER A 471 -48.94 -2.79 33.28
CA SER A 471 -49.31 -2.50 31.89
C SER A 471 -48.18 -1.78 31.11
N GLU A 472 -47.42 -2.52 30.33
CA GLU A 472 -46.41 -2.00 29.37
C GLU A 472 -47.09 -0.98 28.45
N ASN A 473 -46.72 0.27 28.61
CA ASN A 473 -47.08 1.34 27.68
C ASN A 473 -46.26 1.11 26.40
N LYS A 474 -46.78 0.27 25.49
CA LYS A 474 -46.16 -0.12 24.19
C LYS A 474 -46.03 1.02 23.16
N PHE A 475 -46.17 2.27 23.60
CA PHE A 475 -46.10 3.42 22.73
C PHE A 475 -44.69 4.06 22.80
N ALA A 476 -44.02 4.13 21.67
CA ALA A 476 -42.78 4.91 21.58
C ALA A 476 -43.08 6.40 21.83
N PRO A 477 -42.20 7.14 22.55
CA PRO A 477 -42.37 8.57 22.73
C PRO A 477 -42.37 9.31 21.37
N ALA A 478 -43.17 10.37 21.27
CA ALA A 478 -43.36 11.13 20.03
C ALA A 478 -42.05 11.72 19.43
N SER A 479 -41.01 11.86 20.24
CA SER A 479 -39.70 12.36 19.85
C SER A 479 -38.71 11.28 19.35
N ALA A 480 -39.04 9.98 19.50
CA ALA A 480 -38.16 8.90 19.09
C ALA A 480 -38.19 8.70 17.54
N PRO A 481 -37.09 8.26 16.93
CA PRO A 481 -37.08 7.91 15.49
C PRO A 481 -38.14 6.84 15.19
N VAL A 482 -38.75 6.94 14.02
CA VAL A 482 -39.78 6.00 13.57
C VAL A 482 -39.09 4.75 13.06
N LEU A 483 -39.25 3.64 13.78
CA LEU A 483 -38.74 2.34 13.37
C LEU A 483 -39.87 1.47 12.81
N PRO A 484 -39.62 0.60 11.85
CA PRO A 484 -40.61 -0.33 11.33
C PRO A 484 -41.14 -1.26 12.44
N GLY A 485 -42.46 -1.58 12.41
CA GLY A 485 -43.14 -2.45 13.37
C GLY A 485 -43.52 -1.80 14.69
N GLN A 486 -43.31 -0.49 14.86
CA GLN A 486 -43.73 0.21 16.09
C GLN A 486 -45.20 0.61 16.03
N VAL A 487 -45.90 0.46 17.16
CA VAL A 487 -47.25 1.01 17.30
C VAL A 487 -47.14 2.49 17.72
N ARG A 488 -47.68 3.38 16.86
CA ARG A 488 -47.72 4.83 17.09
C ARG A 488 -49.14 5.34 17.09
N VAL A 489 -49.32 6.53 17.65
CA VAL A 489 -50.58 7.24 17.69
C VAL A 489 -50.54 8.41 16.73
N VAL A 490 -51.55 8.50 15.89
CA VAL A 490 -51.78 9.63 14.98
C VAL A 490 -53.11 10.30 15.38
N TRP A 491 -53.14 11.60 15.26
CA TRP A 491 -54.33 12.40 15.50
C TRP A 491 -54.99 12.77 14.19
N VAL A 492 -56.24 12.35 14.03
CA VAL A 492 -57.08 12.65 12.86
C VAL A 492 -58.10 13.72 13.22
N LEU A 493 -58.36 14.65 12.36
CA LEU A 493 -59.38 15.67 12.56
C LEU A 493 -60.76 15.05 12.29
N GLY A 494 -61.59 14.92 13.34
CA GLY A 494 -62.97 14.42 13.24
C GLY A 494 -63.87 15.43 12.50
N GLN A 495 -65.05 14.97 12.08
CA GLN A 495 -66.04 15.84 11.42
C GLN A 495 -66.50 17.02 12.31
N ASP A 496 -66.33 16.88 13.60
CA ASP A 496 -66.68 17.89 14.62
C ASP A 496 -65.54 18.89 14.87
N GLY A 497 -64.42 18.81 14.12
CA GLY A 497 -63.23 19.64 14.30
C GLY A 497 -62.39 19.26 15.54
N SER A 498 -62.67 18.15 16.20
CA SER A 498 -61.94 17.67 17.36
C SER A 498 -60.87 16.63 17.00
N PRO A 499 -59.70 16.62 17.65
CA PRO A 499 -58.65 15.63 17.39
C PRO A 499 -59.04 14.25 17.94
N GLN A 500 -59.16 13.27 17.04
CA GLN A 500 -59.44 11.88 17.36
C GLN A 500 -58.13 11.08 17.31
N ARG A 501 -57.90 10.28 18.31
CA ARG A 501 -56.73 9.44 18.45
C ARG A 501 -56.90 8.11 17.74
N ARG A 502 -56.02 7.81 16.76
CA ARG A 502 -55.98 6.54 16.03
C ARG A 502 -54.64 5.82 16.26
N ARG A 503 -54.68 4.50 16.38
CA ARG A 503 -53.47 3.68 16.49
C ARG A 503 -53.10 3.17 15.15
N ILE A 504 -51.78 3.20 14.84
CA ILE A 504 -51.24 2.66 13.61
C ILE A 504 -49.95 1.87 13.88
N THR A 505 -49.68 0.87 13.07
CA THR A 505 -48.40 0.17 13.02
C THR A 505 -47.60 0.75 11.89
N THR A 506 -46.43 1.29 12.21
CA THR A 506 -45.54 1.93 11.21
C THR A 506 -44.73 0.88 10.46
N GLY A 507 -44.59 1.07 9.15
CA GLY A 507 -43.73 0.31 8.26
C GLY A 507 -42.49 1.07 7.82
N LEU A 508 -42.21 1.03 6.52
CA LEU A 508 -41.08 1.73 5.89
C LEU A 508 -41.26 3.26 6.02
N SER A 509 -40.14 3.96 6.26
CA SER A 509 -40.12 5.44 6.28
C SER A 509 -39.03 5.97 5.32
N ASP A 510 -39.37 7.01 4.55
CA ASP A 510 -38.45 7.72 3.65
C ASP A 510 -37.86 9.00 4.29
N GLY A 511 -38.08 9.22 5.59
CA GLY A 511 -37.69 10.44 6.30
C GLY A 511 -38.74 11.55 6.23
N THR A 512 -39.61 11.61 5.22
CA THR A 512 -40.71 12.60 5.07
C THR A 512 -42.06 11.99 5.39
N ALA A 513 -42.31 10.77 4.97
CA ALA A 513 -43.52 10.00 5.18
C ALA A 513 -43.19 8.60 5.72
N THR A 514 -44.16 7.97 6.36
CA THR A 514 -44.07 6.60 6.89
C THR A 514 -45.26 5.77 6.41
N GLU A 515 -44.96 4.53 6.02
CA GLU A 515 -45.97 3.53 5.67
C GLU A 515 -46.81 3.16 6.89
N VAL A 516 -48.09 3.01 6.67
CA VAL A 516 -49.03 2.42 7.64
C VAL A 516 -49.33 1.00 7.19
N VAL A 517 -48.80 0.03 7.97
CA VAL A 517 -48.95 -1.42 7.69
C VAL A 517 -50.32 -1.91 8.19
N ASP A 518 -50.73 -1.44 9.39
CA ASP A 518 -51.96 -1.82 10.03
C ASP A 518 -52.49 -0.68 10.91
N GLY A 519 -53.79 -0.55 11.02
CA GLY A 519 -54.43 0.46 11.89
C GLY A 519 -55.74 1.00 11.31
N ASP A 520 -56.43 1.83 12.10
CA ASP A 520 -57.77 2.38 11.81
C ASP A 520 -57.71 3.64 10.87
N LEU A 521 -56.71 3.78 10.00
CA LEU A 521 -56.54 4.88 9.08
C LEU A 521 -57.00 4.48 7.66
N ILE A 522 -57.79 5.33 7.06
CA ILE A 522 -58.32 5.13 5.70
C ILE A 522 -57.75 6.23 4.78
N GLU A 523 -57.62 5.90 3.49
CA GLU A 523 -57.23 6.86 2.46
C GLU A 523 -58.22 8.04 2.45
N GLY A 524 -57.70 9.26 2.51
CA GLY A 524 -58.50 10.46 2.60
C GLY A 524 -58.66 11.06 3.99
N ASP A 525 -58.28 10.34 5.05
CA ASP A 525 -58.32 10.87 6.41
C ASP A 525 -57.39 12.11 6.53
N MET A 526 -57.84 13.10 7.32
CA MET A 526 -57.09 14.32 7.58
C MET A 526 -56.26 14.17 8.88
N VAL A 527 -54.97 13.84 8.77
CA VAL A 527 -54.09 13.73 9.92
C VAL A 527 -53.54 15.08 10.34
N ILE A 528 -53.46 15.34 11.63
CA ILE A 528 -53.01 16.62 12.19
C ILE A 528 -51.45 16.60 12.22
N THR A 529 -50.86 17.57 11.55
CA THR A 529 -49.38 17.72 11.48
C THR A 529 -48.88 18.84 12.38
N GLY A 530 -49.74 19.73 12.81
CA GLY A 530 -49.37 20.86 13.68
C GLY A 530 -50.62 21.57 14.25
N GLN A 531 -50.43 22.43 15.25
CA GLN A 531 -51.43 23.27 15.85
C GLN A 531 -50.96 24.71 15.85
N GLN A 532 -51.80 25.61 15.32
CA GLN A 532 -51.56 27.04 15.36
C GLN A 532 -52.48 27.68 16.40
N ILE A 533 -51.90 28.20 17.48
CA ILE A 533 -52.63 28.96 18.49
C ILE A 533 -52.63 30.43 18.07
N ALA A 534 -53.79 30.99 17.70
CA ALA A 534 -53.93 32.39 17.39
C ALA A 534 -53.61 33.23 18.63
N GLY A 535 -52.48 33.92 18.68
CA GLY A 535 -52.13 34.81 19.79
C GLY A 535 -50.64 34.90 20.17
N THR A 536 -49.74 34.10 19.63
CA THR A 536 -48.31 34.25 19.90
C THR A 536 -47.58 34.69 18.64
N THR A 537 -47.51 36.01 18.46
CA THR A 537 -46.51 36.60 17.55
C THR A 537 -45.15 36.33 18.14
N ARG A 538 -44.45 35.29 17.68
CA ARG A 538 -43.04 35.13 17.95
C ARG A 538 -42.30 36.27 17.27
N THR A 539 -41.92 37.28 18.04
CA THR A 539 -40.88 38.23 17.65
C THR A 539 -39.62 37.40 17.41
N SER A 540 -39.24 37.23 16.19
CA SER A 540 -37.95 36.69 15.82
C SER A 540 -36.89 37.67 16.28
N THR A 541 -36.29 37.40 17.43
CA THR A 541 -35.04 38.05 17.81
C THR A 541 -33.98 37.54 16.85
N GLN A 542 -33.72 38.36 15.87
CA GLN A 542 -32.58 38.26 14.97
C GLN A 542 -31.32 38.37 15.84
N SER A 543 -30.68 37.26 16.15
CA SER A 543 -29.38 37.24 16.80
C SER A 543 -28.35 37.76 15.83
N THR A 544 -27.93 39.01 16.06
CA THR A 544 -26.75 39.61 15.44
C THR A 544 -25.52 38.79 15.79
N PRO A 545 -24.64 38.45 14.84
CA PRO A 545 -23.39 37.77 15.16
C PRO A 545 -22.50 38.70 15.99
N PRO A 546 -21.72 38.18 16.97
CA PRO A 546 -20.79 39.01 17.76
C PRO A 546 -19.69 39.54 16.85
N GLY A 547 -19.58 40.87 16.84
CA GLY A 547 -18.58 41.60 16.10
C GLY A 547 -17.16 41.32 16.59
N PHE A 548 -16.28 41.25 15.64
CA PHE A 548 -14.84 41.22 15.84
C PHE A 548 -14.39 42.44 16.63
N GLY A 549 -13.91 42.23 17.86
CA GLY A 549 -13.26 43.22 18.70
C GLY A 549 -11.87 43.48 18.19
N SER A 550 -11.61 44.76 17.96
CA SER A 550 -10.34 45.37 17.61
C SER A 550 -9.23 45.05 18.61
N ALA A 551 -8.06 44.69 18.13
CA ALA A 551 -6.83 44.58 18.87
C ALA A 551 -6.26 45.97 19.26
N PRO A 552 -5.66 46.17 20.42
CA PRO A 552 -4.89 47.35 20.73
C PRO A 552 -3.43 47.19 20.26
N ARG A 553 -2.95 48.24 19.58
CA ARG A 553 -1.57 48.53 19.25
C ARG A 553 -0.82 49.05 20.50
N GLY A 554 0.38 48.55 20.70
CA GLY A 554 1.39 49.12 21.62
C GLY A 554 2.42 48.04 21.89
N GLY A 555 3.67 48.23 21.70
CA GLY A 555 4.65 49.24 21.83
C GLY A 555 6.00 48.54 21.76
N ALA A 556 6.95 49.28 21.32
CA ALA A 556 8.34 49.04 21.01
C ALA A 556 9.24 48.52 22.16
N GLY A 557 10.39 47.98 21.76
CA GLY A 557 11.62 47.81 22.56
C GLY A 557 12.23 46.44 22.34
N GLY A 558 13.31 46.19 21.61
CA GLY A 558 14.65 46.70 21.85
C GLY A 558 15.55 45.53 22.22
N GLY A 559 16.59 45.29 21.43
CA GLY A 559 17.85 44.83 22.02
C GLY A 559 18.35 43.41 21.76
N GLY A 560 19.40 43.30 20.94
CA GLY A 560 20.64 42.63 21.33
C GLY A 560 20.82 41.15 20.97
N GLY A 561 21.61 40.80 19.95
CA GLY A 561 23.04 40.53 20.16
C GLY A 561 23.40 39.07 20.25
N GLY A 562 24.33 38.62 19.39
CA GLY A 562 25.22 37.51 19.72
C GLY A 562 25.19 36.30 18.79
N THR A 563 25.89 36.30 17.68
CA THR A 563 27.15 35.59 17.32
C THR A 563 27.34 34.11 17.69
N ARG A 564 27.81 33.38 16.66
CA ARG A 564 28.69 32.17 16.65
C ARG A 564 28.02 30.83 17.00
N ARG A 565 28.08 29.86 16.15
CA ARG A 565 29.16 29.19 15.37
C ARG A 565 28.53 28.31 14.26
#